data_58e3c4756eeb60a9356b89de54a70d44
#
_entry.id   58e3c4756eeb60a9356b89de54a70d44
#
_cell.length_a   1.000
_cell.length_b   1.000
_cell.length_c   1.000
_cell.angle_alpha   90.00
_cell.angle_beta   90.00
_cell.angle_gamma   90.00
#
_symmetry.space_group_name_H-M   'P 1'
#
loop_
_entity.id
_entity.type
_entity.pdbx_description
1 polymer ?
#
loop_
_entity_poly.entity_id
_entity_poly.type
_entity_poly.pdbx_seq_one_letter_code
_entity_poly.pdbx_strand_id
1 'polypeptide(L)'
;MTASILVLGAGELGLAVLRQLSRLAAPQNVSVTVLLRPATLNSPDPAKQQEIIELRALGIELLAGDLANGSEAELATVFADYHTVISCIGFAAGPGTQRKLTRAVIAGGVKRYVPWQFGVDYDVIGRGSAQDLWDEQLDVRDWLRAQQGTQWVIVSTGMFTSFLFEPSFGVVDLAQNTVHALGDWDTAVTVTTPEDIGLLTARILFSTPPITNQVVYTAGDTLTYGELADTVDAQLGLTLKRERWSVRYLEAELAAAPEDNLMKYRVAFAQGNGVAWDPAITFNGQQQIAVTSVAQWIEQNLKAPATTR
;
A
#
# COMPACT_ATOMS: atom_id res chain seq x y z
N MET A 1 -21.85 -21.42 -4.68
CA MET A 1 -21.93 -20.02 -4.23
C MET A 1 -21.06 -19.21 -5.17
N THR A 2 -21.60 -18.13 -5.72
CA THR A 2 -20.80 -17.18 -6.53
C THR A 2 -19.70 -16.64 -5.65
N ALA A 3 -18.46 -16.58 -6.14
CA ALA A 3 -17.37 -16.01 -5.37
C ALA A 3 -17.66 -14.51 -5.15
N SER A 4 -17.53 -14.03 -3.92
CA SER A 4 -17.79 -12.66 -3.52
C SER A 4 -16.57 -12.04 -2.87
N ILE A 5 -16.28 -10.78 -3.19
CA ILE A 5 -15.13 -10.05 -2.66
C ILE A 5 -15.64 -8.85 -1.89
N LEU A 6 -15.18 -8.68 -0.65
CA LEU A 6 -15.38 -7.48 0.14
C LEU A 6 -14.06 -6.70 0.23
N VAL A 7 -14.08 -5.45 -0.20
CA VAL A 7 -12.97 -4.53 -0.01
C VAL A 7 -13.27 -3.60 1.16
N LEU A 8 -12.35 -3.49 2.09
CA LEU A 8 -12.48 -2.62 3.25
C LEU A 8 -11.84 -1.26 2.95
N GLY A 9 -12.68 -0.24 2.74
CA GLY A 9 -12.27 1.13 2.47
C GLY A 9 -12.03 1.45 0.99
N ALA A 10 -12.29 2.72 0.63
CA ALA A 10 -12.07 3.30 -0.69
C ALA A 10 -11.27 4.61 -0.59
N GLY A 11 -10.14 4.58 0.12
CA GLY A 11 -9.11 5.62 0.00
C GLY A 11 -8.34 5.45 -1.31
N GLU A 12 -7.24 6.17 -1.47
CA GLU A 12 -6.39 6.14 -2.67
C GLU A 12 -6.11 4.69 -3.14
N LEU A 13 -5.55 3.85 -2.26
CA LEU A 13 -5.29 2.44 -2.56
C LEU A 13 -6.57 1.64 -2.81
N GLY A 14 -7.59 1.83 -1.99
CA GLY A 14 -8.86 1.09 -2.11
C GLY A 14 -9.56 1.36 -3.45
N LEU A 15 -9.58 2.60 -3.91
CA LEU A 15 -10.12 2.97 -5.23
C LEU A 15 -9.32 2.31 -6.36
N ALA A 16 -7.99 2.33 -6.28
CA ALA A 16 -7.14 1.68 -7.28
C ALA A 16 -7.40 0.17 -7.35
N VAL A 17 -7.50 -0.51 -6.21
CA VAL A 17 -7.84 -1.94 -6.13
C VAL A 17 -9.23 -2.20 -6.69
N LEU A 18 -10.24 -1.43 -6.30
CA LEU A 18 -11.63 -1.58 -6.74
C LEU A 18 -11.78 -1.43 -8.26
N ARG A 19 -11.13 -0.42 -8.86
CA ARG A 19 -11.12 -0.21 -10.33
C ARG A 19 -10.57 -1.41 -11.09
N GLN A 20 -9.52 -2.06 -10.58
CA GLN A 20 -8.93 -3.22 -11.23
C GLN A 20 -9.74 -4.50 -10.98
N LEU A 21 -10.26 -4.67 -9.76
CA LEU A 21 -11.13 -5.79 -9.44
C LEU A 21 -12.39 -5.81 -10.30
N SER A 22 -13.05 -4.67 -10.50
CA SER A 22 -14.26 -4.58 -11.33
C SER A 22 -14.04 -5.11 -12.74
N ARG A 23 -12.86 -4.83 -13.34
CA ARG A 23 -12.49 -5.27 -14.68
C ARG A 23 -12.25 -6.78 -14.76
N LEU A 24 -11.66 -7.40 -13.73
CA LEU A 24 -11.30 -8.82 -13.73
C LEU A 24 -12.40 -9.72 -13.13
N ALA A 25 -13.22 -9.20 -12.23
CA ALA A 25 -14.26 -9.94 -11.55
C ALA A 25 -15.50 -10.18 -12.45
N ALA A 26 -15.90 -9.19 -13.23
CA ALA A 26 -17.10 -9.26 -14.06
C ALA A 26 -17.08 -10.45 -15.06
N PRO A 27 -15.99 -10.73 -15.81
CA PRO A 27 -15.93 -11.88 -16.71
C PRO A 27 -15.99 -13.23 -15.99
N GLN A 28 -15.71 -13.27 -14.68
CA GLN A 28 -15.67 -14.49 -13.87
C GLN A 28 -16.92 -14.66 -12.99
N ASN A 29 -17.91 -13.78 -13.14
CA ASN A 29 -19.14 -13.81 -12.36
C ASN A 29 -18.89 -13.67 -10.84
N VAL A 30 -17.89 -12.83 -10.46
CA VAL A 30 -17.52 -12.53 -9.08
C VAL A 30 -18.13 -11.18 -8.72
N SER A 31 -18.88 -11.11 -7.61
CA SER A 31 -19.38 -9.84 -7.08
C SER A 31 -18.31 -9.11 -6.27
N VAL A 32 -18.28 -7.80 -6.38
CA VAL A 32 -17.37 -6.93 -5.63
C VAL A 32 -18.19 -5.94 -4.82
N THR A 33 -17.99 -5.94 -3.52
CA THR A 33 -18.63 -5.02 -2.56
C THR A 33 -17.53 -4.21 -1.87
N VAL A 34 -17.78 -2.94 -1.58
CA VAL A 34 -16.91 -2.12 -0.74
C VAL A 34 -17.62 -1.70 0.53
N LEU A 35 -16.95 -1.88 1.67
CA LEU A 35 -17.45 -1.42 2.97
C LEU A 35 -16.96 -0.01 3.23
N LEU A 36 -17.90 0.91 3.39
CA LEU A 36 -17.66 2.34 3.62
C LEU A 36 -18.37 2.81 4.88
N ARG A 37 -17.79 3.80 5.54
CA ARG A 37 -18.45 4.44 6.69
C ARG A 37 -19.77 5.10 6.25
N PRO A 38 -20.84 5.07 7.07
CA PRO A 38 -22.09 5.76 6.77
C PRO A 38 -21.88 7.25 6.45
N ALA A 39 -20.95 7.91 7.14
CA ALA A 39 -20.61 9.31 6.88
C ALA A 39 -20.00 9.52 5.47
N THR A 40 -19.27 8.55 4.93
CA THR A 40 -18.75 8.62 3.55
C THR A 40 -19.87 8.45 2.53
N LEU A 41 -20.78 7.50 2.75
CA LEU A 41 -21.91 7.23 1.86
C LEU A 41 -22.89 8.41 1.77
N ASN A 42 -23.05 9.15 2.85
CA ASN A 42 -23.96 10.30 2.96
C ASN A 42 -23.21 11.65 2.92
N SER A 43 -21.94 11.67 2.49
CA SER A 43 -21.14 12.90 2.46
C SER A 43 -21.75 13.92 1.50
N PRO A 44 -21.88 15.20 1.91
CA PRO A 44 -22.27 16.28 1.00
C PRO A 44 -21.11 16.75 0.10
N ASP A 45 -19.89 16.27 0.33
CA ASP A 45 -18.70 16.64 -0.45
C ASP A 45 -18.84 16.15 -1.89
N PRO A 46 -18.81 17.05 -2.91
CA PRO A 46 -18.92 16.68 -4.31
C PRO A 46 -17.88 15.66 -4.78
N ALA A 47 -16.65 15.72 -4.26
CA ALA A 47 -15.60 14.76 -4.60
C ALA A 47 -15.97 13.36 -4.10
N LYS A 48 -16.47 13.23 -2.86
CA LYS A 48 -16.95 11.96 -2.32
C LYS A 48 -18.17 11.43 -3.03
N GLN A 49 -19.10 12.30 -3.43
CA GLN A 49 -20.25 11.91 -4.25
C GLN A 49 -19.80 11.37 -5.61
N GLN A 50 -18.82 12.00 -6.23
CA GLN A 50 -18.27 11.53 -7.51
C GLN A 50 -17.60 10.15 -7.38
N GLU A 51 -16.84 9.91 -6.30
CA GLU A 51 -16.28 8.58 -6.01
C GLU A 51 -17.38 7.52 -5.86
N ILE A 52 -18.47 7.83 -5.16
CA ILE A 52 -19.62 6.92 -4.99
C ILE A 52 -20.31 6.63 -6.34
N ILE A 53 -20.47 7.64 -7.17
CA ILE A 53 -21.04 7.48 -8.53
C ILE A 53 -20.14 6.58 -9.37
N GLU A 54 -18.82 6.80 -9.34
CA GLU A 54 -17.85 5.97 -10.05
C GLU A 54 -17.93 4.50 -9.60
N LEU A 55 -17.92 4.24 -8.29
CA LEU A 55 -18.01 2.88 -7.75
C LEU A 55 -19.25 2.15 -8.24
N ARG A 56 -20.42 2.82 -8.22
CA ARG A 56 -21.66 2.26 -8.74
C ARG A 56 -21.60 1.99 -10.25
N ALA A 57 -21.01 2.92 -11.02
CA ALA A 57 -20.84 2.75 -12.46
C ALA A 57 -19.92 1.57 -12.82
N LEU A 58 -18.98 1.23 -11.94
CA LEU A 58 -18.11 0.04 -12.04
C LEU A 58 -18.83 -1.25 -11.63
N GLY A 59 -20.12 -1.21 -11.24
CA GLY A 59 -20.86 -2.38 -10.77
C GLY A 59 -20.47 -2.84 -9.36
N ILE A 60 -19.85 -1.97 -8.55
CA ILE A 60 -19.44 -2.28 -7.19
C ILE A 60 -20.60 -1.99 -6.22
N GLU A 61 -20.93 -2.98 -5.40
CA GLU A 61 -21.93 -2.84 -4.35
C GLU A 61 -21.35 -2.04 -3.16
N LEU A 62 -22.20 -1.19 -2.58
CA LEU A 62 -21.81 -0.36 -1.44
C LEU A 62 -22.44 -0.89 -0.16
N LEU A 63 -21.61 -1.23 0.81
CA LEU A 63 -22.03 -1.69 2.14
C LEU A 63 -21.69 -0.63 3.19
N ALA A 64 -22.66 -0.23 3.99
CA ALA A 64 -22.42 0.63 5.13
C ALA A 64 -21.84 -0.16 6.30
N GLY A 65 -20.75 0.33 6.91
CA GLY A 65 -20.16 -0.30 8.09
C GLY A 65 -19.12 0.59 8.77
N ASP A 66 -18.87 0.32 10.02
CA ASP A 66 -17.91 1.07 10.84
C ASP A 66 -16.77 0.15 11.30
N LEU A 67 -15.67 0.17 10.56
CA LEU A 67 -14.47 -0.62 10.87
C LEU A 67 -13.74 -0.09 12.13
N ALA A 68 -13.90 1.18 12.45
CA ALA A 68 -13.22 1.77 13.60
C ALA A 68 -13.91 1.39 14.94
N ASN A 69 -15.23 1.54 15.01
CA ASN A 69 -16.00 1.35 16.23
C ASN A 69 -16.68 -0.03 16.32
N GLY A 70 -16.88 -0.72 15.19
CA GLY A 70 -17.43 -2.08 15.18
C GLY A 70 -16.57 -3.06 15.97
N SER A 71 -17.21 -3.90 16.77
CA SER A 71 -16.57 -4.99 17.51
C SER A 71 -16.06 -6.09 16.54
N GLU A 72 -15.11 -6.89 16.98
CA GLU A 72 -14.63 -8.05 16.21
C GLU A 72 -15.76 -9.00 15.84
N ALA A 73 -16.72 -9.25 16.74
CA ALA A 73 -17.84 -10.14 16.50
C ALA A 73 -18.82 -9.60 15.45
N GLU A 74 -19.13 -8.29 15.49
CA GLU A 74 -19.97 -7.65 14.47
C GLU A 74 -19.31 -7.69 13.11
N LEU A 75 -18.00 -7.37 13.05
CA LEU A 75 -17.24 -7.43 11.81
C LEU A 75 -17.11 -8.86 11.28
N ALA A 76 -16.89 -9.84 12.15
CA ALA A 76 -16.84 -11.26 11.77
C ALA A 76 -18.16 -11.73 11.14
N THR A 77 -19.30 -11.28 11.68
CA THR A 77 -20.63 -11.59 11.12
C THR A 77 -20.77 -11.03 9.70
N VAL A 78 -20.34 -9.77 9.48
CA VAL A 78 -20.38 -9.15 8.15
C VAL A 78 -19.42 -9.85 7.19
N PHE A 79 -18.21 -10.17 7.63
CA PHE A 79 -17.19 -10.78 6.78
C PHE A 79 -17.52 -12.22 6.38
N ALA A 80 -18.27 -12.94 7.19
CA ALA A 80 -18.72 -14.32 6.92
C ALA A 80 -19.55 -14.47 5.64
N ASP A 81 -20.19 -13.40 5.18
CA ASP A 81 -21.00 -13.40 3.94
C ASP A 81 -20.12 -13.37 2.67
N TYR A 82 -18.81 -13.16 2.81
CA TYR A 82 -17.89 -13.01 1.68
C TYR A 82 -16.87 -14.15 1.61
N HIS A 83 -16.60 -14.58 0.37
CA HIS A 83 -15.52 -15.55 0.12
C HIS A 83 -14.14 -14.95 0.36
N THR A 84 -13.92 -13.71 -0.08
CA THR A 84 -12.64 -13.01 -0.01
C THR A 84 -12.81 -11.65 0.64
N VAL A 85 -11.91 -11.31 1.56
CA VAL A 85 -11.80 -9.97 2.14
C VAL A 85 -10.45 -9.37 1.77
N ILE A 86 -10.44 -8.11 1.31
CA ILE A 86 -9.24 -7.34 1.01
C ILE A 86 -9.26 -6.09 1.88
N SER A 87 -8.26 -5.92 2.74
CA SER A 87 -8.16 -4.73 3.57
C SER A 87 -7.33 -3.65 2.87
N CYS A 88 -7.96 -2.51 2.61
CA CYS A 88 -7.29 -1.29 2.13
C CYS A 88 -7.30 -0.18 3.20
N ILE A 89 -7.47 -0.55 4.47
CA ILE A 89 -7.44 0.35 5.62
C ILE A 89 -6.04 0.38 6.21
N GLY A 90 -5.36 1.51 6.07
CA GLY A 90 -4.01 1.72 6.56
C GLY A 90 -3.94 2.13 8.04
N PHE A 91 -2.74 2.53 8.46
CA PHE A 91 -2.47 2.97 9.85
C PHE A 91 -3.25 4.22 10.29
N ALA A 92 -3.76 5.01 9.35
CA ALA A 92 -4.61 6.16 9.67
C ALA A 92 -5.90 5.81 10.45
N ALA A 93 -6.29 4.53 10.45
CA ALA A 93 -7.40 4.05 11.27
C ALA A 93 -7.03 3.81 12.75
N GLY A 94 -5.78 4.02 13.11
CA GLY A 94 -5.24 3.89 14.46
C GLY A 94 -4.64 2.52 14.79
N PRO A 95 -3.84 2.47 15.88
CA PRO A 95 -3.19 1.23 16.34
C PRO A 95 -4.21 0.15 16.68
N GLY A 96 -3.86 -1.12 16.47
CA GLY A 96 -4.73 -2.27 16.74
C GLY A 96 -5.73 -2.59 15.65
N THR A 97 -5.89 -1.73 14.64
CA THR A 97 -6.85 -1.93 13.55
C THR A 97 -6.54 -3.18 12.74
N GLN A 98 -5.29 -3.39 12.35
CA GLN A 98 -4.91 -4.57 11.56
C GLN A 98 -5.12 -5.88 12.32
N ARG A 99 -4.80 -5.87 13.61
CA ARG A 99 -5.06 -7.00 14.53
C ARG A 99 -6.56 -7.30 14.62
N LYS A 100 -7.38 -6.27 14.85
CA LYS A 100 -8.84 -6.40 14.95
C LYS A 100 -9.45 -6.98 13.67
N LEU A 101 -9.12 -6.41 12.52
CA LEU A 101 -9.63 -6.87 11.22
C LEU A 101 -9.23 -8.32 10.92
N THR A 102 -7.98 -8.68 11.20
CA THR A 102 -7.48 -10.04 10.98
C THR A 102 -8.20 -11.06 11.87
N ARG A 103 -8.42 -10.75 13.15
CA ARG A 103 -9.19 -11.63 14.05
C ARG A 103 -10.63 -11.77 13.59
N ALA A 104 -11.27 -10.69 13.17
CA ALA A 104 -12.62 -10.73 12.63
C ALA A 104 -12.74 -11.58 11.35
N VAL A 105 -11.76 -11.49 10.44
CA VAL A 105 -11.69 -12.32 9.23
C VAL A 105 -11.57 -13.81 9.57
N ILE A 106 -10.68 -14.16 10.49
CA ILE A 106 -10.46 -15.55 10.93
C ILE A 106 -11.72 -16.08 11.63
N ALA A 107 -12.29 -15.31 12.57
CA ALA A 107 -13.49 -15.67 13.31
C ALA A 107 -14.73 -15.81 12.40
N GLY A 108 -14.85 -15.00 11.35
CA GLY A 108 -15.91 -15.09 10.33
C GLY A 108 -15.76 -16.28 9.37
N GLY A 109 -14.64 -17.00 9.43
CA GLY A 109 -14.41 -18.17 8.56
C GLY A 109 -14.24 -17.80 7.08
N VAL A 110 -13.79 -16.57 6.79
CA VAL A 110 -13.50 -16.07 5.44
C VAL A 110 -12.50 -17.00 4.76
N LYS A 111 -12.77 -17.38 3.50
CA LYS A 111 -11.96 -18.38 2.81
C LYS A 111 -10.63 -17.81 2.32
N ARG A 112 -10.58 -16.52 1.95
CA ARG A 112 -9.37 -15.87 1.46
C ARG A 112 -9.24 -14.46 1.99
N TYR A 113 -8.04 -14.09 2.44
CA TYR A 113 -7.74 -12.77 3.00
C TYR A 113 -6.50 -12.13 2.38
N VAL A 114 -6.63 -10.86 2.03
CA VAL A 114 -5.50 -9.99 1.68
C VAL A 114 -5.46 -8.90 2.75
N PRO A 115 -4.58 -9.01 3.76
CA PRO A 115 -4.44 -7.99 4.80
C PRO A 115 -3.86 -6.70 4.22
N TRP A 116 -4.08 -5.58 4.89
CA TRP A 116 -3.38 -4.36 4.54
C TRP A 116 -1.91 -4.47 4.96
N GLN A 117 -1.08 -4.97 4.06
CA GLN A 117 0.37 -5.10 4.20
C GLN A 117 1.09 -4.65 2.93
N PHE A 118 0.48 -3.71 2.20
CA PHE A 118 1.03 -3.08 1.00
C PHE A 118 2.17 -2.12 1.41
N GLY A 119 3.31 -2.68 1.74
CA GLY A 119 4.45 -1.98 2.29
C GLY A 119 5.73 -2.79 2.17
N VAL A 120 6.58 -2.65 3.15
CA VAL A 120 7.93 -3.22 3.24
C VAL A 120 7.92 -4.72 3.57
N ASP A 121 9.10 -5.35 3.55
CA ASP A 121 9.25 -6.73 4.04
C ASP A 121 9.41 -6.76 5.56
N TYR A 122 8.28 -6.87 6.25
CA TYR A 122 8.25 -6.88 7.71
C TYR A 122 9.01 -8.07 8.33
N ASP A 123 9.09 -9.22 7.64
CA ASP A 123 9.84 -10.38 8.14
C ASP A 123 11.36 -10.11 8.19
N VAL A 124 11.88 -9.38 7.19
CA VAL A 124 13.30 -8.97 7.16
C VAL A 124 13.58 -7.85 8.15
N ILE A 125 12.67 -6.89 8.27
CA ILE A 125 12.81 -5.78 9.22
C ILE A 125 12.81 -6.29 10.66
N GLY A 126 11.91 -7.24 10.97
CA GLY A 126 11.77 -7.78 12.31
C GLY A 126 11.06 -6.86 13.30
N ARG A 127 10.90 -7.35 14.52
CA ARG A 127 10.25 -6.62 15.62
C ARG A 127 11.17 -5.57 16.25
N GLY A 128 10.55 -4.53 16.79
CA GLY A 128 11.27 -3.46 17.49
C GLY A 128 12.01 -2.52 16.55
N SER A 129 11.58 -2.40 15.30
CA SER A 129 12.07 -1.39 14.38
C SER A 129 11.73 0.03 14.86
N ALA A 130 12.38 1.04 14.29
CA ALA A 130 12.07 2.44 14.61
C ALA A 130 10.58 2.79 14.36
N GLN A 131 9.93 2.12 13.39
CA GLN A 131 8.49 2.25 13.15
C GLN A 131 7.73 1.16 13.93
N ASP A 132 7.29 1.49 15.13
CA ASP A 132 6.61 0.61 16.07
C ASP A 132 5.27 0.03 15.56
N LEU A 133 4.58 0.74 14.66
CA LEU A 133 3.37 0.25 14.00
C LEU A 133 3.63 -1.03 13.17
N TRP A 134 4.86 -1.30 12.80
CA TRP A 134 5.20 -2.48 12.00
C TRP A 134 5.18 -3.79 12.80
N ASP A 135 5.30 -3.72 14.12
CA ASP A 135 5.12 -4.89 14.98
C ASP A 135 3.69 -5.46 14.90
N GLU A 136 2.69 -4.59 14.70
CA GLU A 136 1.32 -5.04 14.44
C GLU A 136 1.19 -5.86 13.15
N GLN A 137 1.95 -5.51 12.11
CA GLN A 137 1.98 -6.27 10.86
C GLN A 137 2.60 -7.65 11.03
N LEU A 138 3.59 -7.78 11.89
CA LEU A 138 4.19 -9.08 12.24
C LEU A 138 3.22 -9.96 13.03
N ASP A 139 2.43 -9.38 13.95
CA ASP A 139 1.39 -10.14 14.64
C ASP A 139 0.35 -10.70 13.65
N VAL A 140 -0.05 -9.90 12.66
CA VAL A 140 -0.95 -10.36 11.58
C VAL A 140 -0.34 -11.53 10.81
N ARG A 141 0.95 -11.45 10.44
CA ARG A 141 1.65 -12.54 9.74
C ARG A 141 1.70 -13.81 10.59
N ASP A 142 2.03 -13.69 11.87
CA ASP A 142 2.11 -14.81 12.79
C ASP A 142 0.74 -15.51 12.93
N TRP A 143 -0.34 -14.76 13.10
CA TRP A 143 -1.70 -15.33 13.21
C TRP A 143 -2.16 -16.01 11.92
N LEU A 144 -1.90 -15.39 10.76
CA LEU A 144 -2.26 -15.98 9.48
C LEU A 144 -1.49 -17.29 9.21
N ARG A 145 -0.23 -17.36 9.60
CA ARG A 145 0.60 -18.56 9.48
C ARG A 145 0.21 -19.67 10.46
N ALA A 146 -0.31 -19.30 11.64
CA ALA A 146 -0.68 -20.26 12.69
C ALA A 146 -2.03 -20.95 12.46
N GLN A 147 -2.87 -20.50 11.52
CA GLN A 147 -4.20 -21.04 11.27
C GLN A 147 -4.31 -21.69 9.88
N GLN A 148 -5.35 -22.51 9.66
CA GLN A 148 -5.57 -23.28 8.43
C GLN A 148 -6.93 -22.99 7.77
N GLY A 149 -7.81 -22.21 8.41
CA GLY A 149 -9.20 -21.99 7.95
C GLY A 149 -9.32 -20.93 6.86
N THR A 150 -8.41 -19.95 6.85
CA THR A 150 -8.38 -18.82 5.94
C THR A 150 -7.09 -18.86 5.12
N GLN A 151 -7.19 -18.99 3.81
CA GLN A 151 -6.05 -18.76 2.91
C GLN A 151 -5.70 -17.28 2.89
N TRP A 152 -4.43 -16.96 2.78
CA TRP A 152 -3.99 -15.57 2.79
C TRP A 152 -2.97 -15.27 1.68
N VAL A 153 -2.93 -14.02 1.27
CA VAL A 153 -1.88 -13.49 0.40
C VAL A 153 -1.48 -12.13 0.93
N ILE A 154 -0.19 -11.97 1.24
CA ILE A 154 0.40 -10.70 1.64
C ILE A 154 1.09 -10.11 0.41
N VAL A 155 0.75 -8.88 0.05
CA VAL A 155 1.37 -8.18 -1.07
C VAL A 155 2.31 -7.12 -0.51
N SER A 156 3.62 -7.33 -0.69
CA SER A 156 4.67 -6.37 -0.33
C SER A 156 5.01 -5.51 -1.55
N THR A 157 4.88 -4.20 -1.41
CA THR A 157 4.90 -3.24 -2.53
C THR A 157 5.98 -2.18 -2.41
N GLY A 158 6.70 -2.16 -1.30
CA GLY A 158 7.57 -1.05 -0.94
C GLY A 158 6.76 0.19 -0.51
N MET A 159 7.34 1.35 -0.72
CA MET A 159 6.72 2.64 -0.45
C MET A 159 5.82 3.06 -1.63
N PHE A 160 4.80 3.88 -1.41
CA PHE A 160 4.10 4.54 -2.52
C PHE A 160 5.06 5.51 -3.21
N THR A 161 5.11 5.47 -4.55
CA THR A 161 6.01 6.33 -5.33
C THR A 161 5.84 7.80 -5.01
N SER A 162 4.60 8.26 -4.83
CA SER A 162 4.26 9.65 -4.47
C SER A 162 4.89 10.09 -3.15
N PHE A 163 5.12 9.14 -2.21
CA PHE A 163 5.65 9.48 -0.90
C PHE A 163 7.12 9.94 -0.93
N LEU A 164 7.88 9.55 -1.95
CA LEU A 164 9.23 10.09 -2.18
C LEU A 164 9.21 11.62 -2.41
N PHE A 165 8.11 12.13 -2.95
CA PHE A 165 7.92 13.53 -3.33
C PHE A 165 7.02 14.29 -2.34
N GLU A 166 6.62 13.63 -1.25
CA GLU A 166 5.82 14.28 -0.19
C GLU A 166 6.69 15.28 0.58
N PRO A 167 6.34 16.60 0.57
CA PRO A 167 7.17 17.63 1.21
C PRO A 167 7.44 17.36 2.68
N SER A 168 6.46 16.81 3.40
CA SER A 168 6.58 16.48 4.82
C SER A 168 7.54 15.32 5.07
N PHE A 169 7.69 14.40 4.12
CA PHE A 169 8.68 13.32 4.19
C PHE A 169 10.07 13.79 3.77
N GLY A 170 10.17 14.73 2.84
CA GLY A 170 11.36 15.53 2.55
C GLY A 170 12.49 14.78 1.83
N VAL A 171 12.25 13.62 1.21
CA VAL A 171 13.27 12.92 0.39
C VAL A 171 13.57 13.72 -0.86
N VAL A 172 12.55 14.04 -1.67
CA VAL A 172 12.69 14.97 -2.80
C VAL A 172 11.97 16.25 -2.44
N ASP A 173 12.73 17.27 -2.07
CA ASP A 173 12.21 18.60 -1.75
C ASP A 173 12.48 19.57 -2.90
N LEU A 174 11.52 19.67 -3.80
CA LEU A 174 11.61 20.57 -4.97
C LEU A 174 11.54 22.04 -4.57
N ALA A 175 10.91 22.37 -3.43
CA ALA A 175 10.84 23.75 -2.95
C ALA A 175 12.19 24.26 -2.45
N GLN A 176 13.00 23.36 -1.85
CA GLN A 176 14.36 23.65 -1.39
C GLN A 176 15.43 23.27 -2.43
N ASN A 177 14.99 22.74 -3.60
CA ASN A 177 15.89 22.26 -4.64
C ASN A 177 16.90 21.22 -4.13
N THR A 178 16.42 20.26 -3.31
CA THR A 178 17.27 19.30 -2.59
C THR A 178 16.72 17.88 -2.67
N VAL A 179 17.61 16.89 -2.74
CA VAL A 179 17.31 15.47 -2.49
C VAL A 179 18.09 15.02 -1.26
N HIS A 180 17.39 14.34 -0.35
CA HIS A 180 17.98 13.75 0.85
C HIS A 180 18.06 12.23 0.71
N ALA A 181 19.25 11.67 0.80
CA ALA A 181 19.42 10.22 0.91
C ALA A 181 19.13 9.78 2.35
N LEU A 182 18.22 8.81 2.53
CA LEU A 182 18.02 8.17 3.83
C LEU A 182 19.08 7.07 4.02
N GLY A 183 19.92 7.21 5.02
CA GLY A 183 21.06 6.35 5.28
C GLY A 183 22.29 6.74 4.46
N ASP A 184 22.38 6.27 3.23
CA ASP A 184 23.45 6.60 2.28
C ASP A 184 22.92 6.69 0.84
N TRP A 185 23.75 7.14 -0.08
CA TRP A 185 23.40 7.25 -1.50
C TRP A 185 23.19 5.89 -2.17
N ASP A 186 23.84 4.85 -1.66
CA ASP A 186 23.70 3.45 -2.13
C ASP A 186 22.52 2.71 -1.44
N THR A 187 21.86 3.32 -0.46
CA THR A 187 20.67 2.75 0.14
C THR A 187 19.55 2.72 -0.89
N ALA A 188 18.97 1.54 -1.10
CA ALA A 188 17.90 1.34 -2.07
C ALA A 188 16.52 1.35 -1.42
N VAL A 189 15.53 1.72 -2.21
CA VAL A 189 14.10 1.63 -1.86
C VAL A 189 13.29 1.08 -3.02
N THR A 190 12.35 0.18 -2.72
CA THR A 190 11.31 -0.25 -3.68
C THR A 190 10.10 0.65 -3.53
N VAL A 191 9.55 1.08 -4.67
CA VAL A 191 8.36 1.93 -4.73
C VAL A 191 7.36 1.39 -5.74
N THR A 192 6.06 1.62 -5.49
CA THR A 192 4.98 1.23 -6.40
C THR A 192 3.85 2.27 -6.33
N THR A 193 3.25 2.61 -7.46
CA THR A 193 2.09 3.51 -7.46
C THR A 193 0.84 2.80 -6.93
N PRO A 194 -0.12 3.51 -6.32
CA PRO A 194 -1.39 2.91 -5.92
C PRO A 194 -2.13 2.22 -7.07
N GLU A 195 -2.06 2.77 -8.27
CA GLU A 195 -2.66 2.19 -9.49
C GLU A 195 -2.04 0.84 -9.84
N ASP A 196 -0.72 0.73 -9.79
CA ASP A 196 -0.01 -0.52 -10.04
C ASP A 196 -0.24 -1.53 -8.92
N ILE A 197 -0.31 -1.08 -7.66
CA ILE A 197 -0.68 -1.94 -6.53
C ILE A 197 -2.07 -2.53 -6.77
N GLY A 198 -3.03 -1.72 -7.20
CA GLY A 198 -4.37 -2.17 -7.55
C GLY A 198 -4.37 -3.21 -8.66
N LEU A 199 -3.66 -2.93 -9.76
CA LEU A 199 -3.49 -3.84 -10.89
C LEU A 199 -2.88 -5.18 -10.45
N LEU A 200 -1.75 -5.13 -9.75
CA LEU A 200 -1.02 -6.33 -9.35
C LEU A 200 -1.78 -7.14 -8.31
N THR A 201 -2.43 -6.50 -7.35
CA THR A 201 -3.31 -7.17 -6.37
C THR A 201 -4.43 -7.93 -7.06
N ALA A 202 -5.10 -7.29 -8.02
CA ALA A 202 -6.16 -7.96 -8.78
C ALA A 202 -5.61 -9.13 -9.62
N ARG A 203 -4.46 -8.97 -10.28
CA ARG A 203 -3.79 -10.05 -11.03
C ARG A 203 -3.37 -11.21 -10.13
N ILE A 204 -2.82 -10.95 -8.97
CA ILE A 204 -2.45 -11.96 -7.96
C ILE A 204 -3.70 -12.72 -7.50
N LEU A 205 -4.78 -12.00 -7.26
CA LEU A 205 -6.03 -12.59 -6.77
C LEU A 205 -6.67 -13.56 -7.78
N PHE A 206 -6.62 -13.21 -9.07
CA PHE A 206 -7.17 -13.99 -10.18
C PHE A 206 -6.13 -14.86 -10.90
N SER A 207 -4.96 -15.08 -10.30
CA SER A 207 -3.93 -15.94 -10.90
C SER A 207 -4.38 -17.40 -10.99
N THR A 208 -3.90 -18.08 -12.02
CA THR A 208 -4.09 -19.52 -12.20
C THR A 208 -2.72 -20.16 -12.45
N PRO A 209 -2.26 -21.10 -11.58
CA PRO A 209 -2.93 -21.58 -10.36
C PRO A 209 -3.08 -20.50 -9.28
N PRO A 210 -4.01 -20.67 -8.30
CA PRO A 210 -4.20 -19.69 -7.24
C PRO A 210 -2.96 -19.51 -6.36
N ILE A 211 -2.61 -18.27 -6.10
CA ILE A 211 -1.54 -17.89 -5.16
C ILE A 211 -2.16 -17.83 -3.74
N THR A 212 -1.66 -18.63 -2.81
CA THR A 212 -2.19 -18.72 -1.45
C THR A 212 -1.09 -18.95 -0.42
N ASN A 213 -1.29 -18.48 0.81
CA ASN A 213 -0.44 -18.69 1.98
C ASN A 213 1.03 -18.29 1.77
N GLN A 214 1.24 -17.16 1.11
CA GLN A 214 2.57 -16.63 0.85
C GLN A 214 2.62 -15.10 0.77
N VAL A 215 3.82 -14.57 0.94
CA VAL A 215 4.16 -13.18 0.65
C VAL A 215 4.51 -13.06 -0.84
N VAL A 216 3.93 -12.10 -1.51
CA VAL A 216 4.18 -11.79 -2.92
C VAL A 216 4.79 -10.39 -3.01
N TYR A 217 5.98 -10.31 -3.56
CA TYR A 217 6.66 -9.04 -3.79
C TYR A 217 6.24 -8.44 -5.14
N THR A 218 6.06 -7.13 -5.15
CA THR A 218 5.81 -6.32 -6.36
C THR A 218 6.71 -5.10 -6.33
N ALA A 219 7.01 -4.51 -7.48
CA ALA A 219 7.77 -3.27 -7.57
C ALA A 219 7.36 -2.49 -8.81
N GLY A 220 7.03 -1.22 -8.66
CA GLY A 220 7.02 -0.28 -9.78
C GLY A 220 8.44 0.07 -10.19
N ASP A 221 9.27 0.36 -9.18
CA ASP A 221 10.70 0.58 -9.35
C ASP A 221 11.48 0.17 -8.11
N THR A 222 12.77 -0.13 -8.26
CA THR A 222 13.72 -0.30 -7.15
C THR A 222 14.98 0.43 -7.51
N LEU A 223 15.32 1.44 -6.73
CA LEU A 223 16.43 2.33 -7.04
C LEU A 223 17.11 2.82 -5.75
N THR A 224 18.37 3.14 -5.85
CA THR A 224 19.11 3.82 -4.78
C THR A 224 18.71 5.29 -4.67
N TYR A 225 18.97 5.94 -3.55
CA TYR A 225 18.73 7.38 -3.43
C TYR A 225 19.63 8.18 -4.38
N GLY A 226 20.81 7.65 -4.77
CA GLY A 226 21.64 8.22 -5.81
C GLY A 226 20.97 8.20 -7.18
N GLU A 227 20.45 7.05 -7.59
CA GLU A 227 19.70 6.88 -8.84
C GLU A 227 18.41 7.71 -8.84
N LEU A 228 17.73 7.83 -7.70
CA LEU A 228 16.57 8.70 -7.55
C LEU A 228 16.94 10.15 -7.86
N ALA A 229 18.02 10.66 -7.26
CA ALA A 229 18.46 12.04 -7.48
C ALA A 229 18.83 12.29 -8.95
N ASP A 230 19.56 11.35 -9.59
CA ASP A 230 19.90 11.42 -11.01
C ASP A 230 18.65 11.41 -11.90
N THR A 231 17.66 10.58 -11.54
CA THR A 231 16.39 10.47 -12.26
C THR A 231 15.59 11.76 -12.18
N VAL A 232 15.48 12.36 -10.99
CA VAL A 232 14.79 13.65 -10.80
C VAL A 232 15.46 14.75 -11.60
N ASP A 233 16.80 14.87 -11.51
CA ASP A 233 17.58 15.85 -12.26
C ASP A 233 17.35 15.71 -13.78
N ALA A 234 17.43 14.49 -14.30
CA ALA A 234 17.26 14.20 -15.71
C ALA A 234 15.82 14.49 -16.19
N GLN A 235 14.82 14.08 -15.41
CA GLN A 235 13.42 14.24 -15.81
C GLN A 235 12.93 15.69 -15.75
N LEU A 236 13.40 16.47 -14.78
CA LEU A 236 12.96 17.85 -14.57
C LEU A 236 13.92 18.88 -15.17
N GLY A 237 15.06 18.46 -15.69
CA GLY A 237 16.11 19.37 -16.20
C GLY A 237 16.70 20.24 -15.09
N LEU A 238 16.84 19.69 -13.88
CA LEU A 238 17.34 20.37 -12.69
C LEU A 238 18.75 19.87 -12.33
N THR A 239 19.36 20.53 -11.38
CA THR A 239 20.55 20.05 -10.64
C THR A 239 20.25 20.27 -9.17
N LEU A 240 19.73 19.24 -8.52
CA LEU A 240 19.33 19.32 -7.12
C LEU A 240 20.55 19.23 -6.20
N LYS A 241 20.50 19.98 -5.11
CA LYS A 241 21.43 19.82 -4.01
C LYS A 241 21.27 18.42 -3.41
N ARG A 242 22.37 17.76 -3.11
CA ARG A 242 22.39 16.41 -2.55
C ARG A 242 22.82 16.45 -1.11
N GLU A 243 21.95 16.06 -0.22
CA GLU A 243 22.18 15.96 1.21
C GLU A 243 21.98 14.53 1.70
N ARG A 244 22.70 14.15 2.75
CA ARG A 244 22.58 12.81 3.33
C ARG A 244 22.08 12.92 4.76
N TRP A 245 20.98 12.26 5.04
CA TRP A 245 20.50 12.03 6.38
C TRP A 245 20.97 10.64 6.84
N SER A 246 22.15 10.59 7.47
CA SER A 246 22.72 9.33 7.95
C SER A 246 21.84 8.70 9.02
N VAL A 247 21.91 7.36 9.16
CA VAL A 247 21.16 6.62 10.21
C VAL A 247 21.37 7.27 11.57
N ARG A 248 22.63 7.56 11.94
CA ARG A 248 22.96 8.21 13.22
C ARG A 248 22.28 9.57 13.39
N TYR A 249 22.22 10.37 12.35
CA TYR A 249 21.55 11.66 12.39
C TYR A 249 20.05 11.49 12.63
N LEU A 250 19.41 10.62 11.86
CA LEU A 250 17.97 10.36 11.97
C LEU A 250 17.58 9.74 13.32
N GLU A 251 18.40 8.85 13.87
CA GLU A 251 18.21 8.29 15.21
C GLU A 251 18.31 9.36 16.31
N ALA A 252 19.23 10.32 16.17
CA ALA A 252 19.35 11.43 17.12
C ALA A 252 18.13 12.36 17.04
N GLU A 253 17.62 12.66 15.85
CA GLU A 253 16.40 13.45 15.64
C GLU A 253 15.17 12.72 16.22
N LEU A 254 15.06 11.40 15.98
CA LEU A 254 13.98 10.60 16.55
C LEU A 254 14.05 10.56 18.09
N ALA A 255 15.23 10.45 18.66
CA ALA A 255 15.39 10.49 20.13
C ALA A 255 14.95 11.83 20.73
N ALA A 256 15.08 12.93 19.99
CA ALA A 256 14.57 14.25 20.40
C ALA A 256 13.05 14.39 20.23
N ALA A 257 12.45 13.65 19.31
CA ALA A 257 11.01 13.67 19.01
C ALA A 257 10.45 12.23 18.81
N PRO A 258 10.37 11.40 19.87
CA PRO A 258 10.09 9.97 19.75
C PRO A 258 8.67 9.64 19.23
N GLU A 259 7.76 10.61 19.25
CA GLU A 259 6.39 10.46 18.74
C GLU A 259 6.26 10.91 17.26
N ASP A 260 7.33 11.40 16.63
CA ASP A 260 7.29 11.81 15.22
C ASP A 260 7.22 10.57 14.29
N ASN A 261 6.03 10.30 13.80
CA ASN A 261 5.79 9.16 12.93
C ASN A 261 6.57 9.23 11.61
N LEU A 262 6.78 10.42 11.03
CA LEU A 262 7.55 10.57 9.81
C LEU A 262 9.04 10.31 10.06
N MET A 263 9.54 10.74 11.21
CA MET A 263 10.92 10.45 11.62
C MET A 263 11.13 8.94 11.86
N LYS A 264 10.15 8.24 12.48
CA LYS A 264 10.16 6.77 12.61
C LYS A 264 10.29 6.09 11.25
N TYR A 265 9.53 6.54 10.24
CA TYR A 265 9.65 6.03 8.86
C TYR A 265 11.03 6.32 8.27
N ARG A 266 11.54 7.56 8.39
CA ARG A 266 12.87 7.93 7.87
C ARG A 266 13.97 7.05 8.44
N VAL A 267 13.98 6.83 9.78
CA VAL A 267 14.94 5.93 10.43
C VAL A 267 14.83 4.51 9.89
N ALA A 268 13.61 3.98 9.80
CA ALA A 268 13.39 2.62 9.34
C ALA A 268 13.83 2.40 7.88
N PHE A 269 13.53 3.34 6.99
CA PHE A 269 13.99 3.28 5.59
C PHE A 269 15.50 3.49 5.46
N ALA A 270 16.11 4.33 6.31
CA ALA A 270 17.55 4.57 6.31
C ALA A 270 18.39 3.34 6.67
N GLN A 271 17.83 2.37 7.41
CA GLN A 271 18.48 1.10 7.72
C GLN A 271 18.72 0.22 6.47
N GLY A 272 17.94 0.41 5.41
CA GLY A 272 18.09 -0.34 4.16
C GLY A 272 17.62 -1.79 4.20
N ASN A 273 17.24 -2.33 5.37
CA ASN A 273 16.81 -3.72 5.52
C ASN A 273 15.32 -3.88 5.22
N GLY A 274 14.95 -4.80 4.31
CA GLY A 274 13.56 -5.13 4.02
C GLY A 274 12.76 -4.02 3.33
N VAL A 275 13.40 -2.94 2.89
CA VAL A 275 12.75 -1.79 2.23
C VAL A 275 12.98 -1.78 0.70
N ALA A 276 13.80 -2.69 0.21
CA ALA A 276 14.09 -2.88 -1.20
C ALA A 276 14.31 -4.36 -1.51
N TRP A 277 14.01 -4.75 -2.75
CA TRP A 277 14.22 -6.09 -3.27
C TRP A 277 14.49 -6.06 -4.78
N ASP A 278 15.09 -7.15 -5.28
CA ASP A 278 15.36 -7.32 -6.70
C ASP A 278 14.05 -7.39 -7.50
N PRO A 279 13.85 -6.54 -8.52
CA PRO A 279 12.70 -6.63 -9.41
C PRO A 279 12.50 -8.02 -10.05
N ALA A 280 13.56 -8.80 -10.23
CA ALA A 280 13.48 -10.13 -10.82
C ALA A 280 12.71 -11.15 -9.97
N ILE A 281 12.62 -10.96 -8.64
CA ILE A 281 11.84 -11.84 -7.77
C ILE A 281 10.38 -11.43 -7.67
N THR A 282 10.00 -10.26 -8.19
CA THR A 282 8.66 -9.72 -8.06
C THR A 282 7.67 -10.43 -8.97
N PHE A 283 6.40 -10.45 -8.57
CA PHE A 283 5.32 -11.01 -9.38
C PHE A 283 5.23 -10.36 -10.76
N ASN A 284 5.29 -9.03 -10.81
CA ASN A 284 5.24 -8.32 -12.09
C ASN A 284 6.50 -8.53 -12.93
N GLY A 285 7.68 -8.64 -12.33
CA GLY A 285 8.92 -8.98 -13.06
C GLY A 285 8.84 -10.36 -13.69
N GLN A 286 8.43 -11.37 -12.93
CA GLN A 286 8.29 -12.74 -13.42
C GLN A 286 7.18 -12.91 -14.46
N GLN A 287 6.09 -12.15 -14.34
CA GLN A 287 4.95 -12.19 -15.26
C GLN A 287 5.06 -11.17 -16.40
N GLN A 288 6.14 -10.39 -16.47
CA GLN A 288 6.36 -9.33 -17.45
C GLN A 288 5.20 -8.33 -17.52
N ILE A 289 4.60 -7.99 -16.37
CA ILE A 289 3.54 -7.00 -16.28
C ILE A 289 4.17 -5.62 -16.22
N ALA A 290 3.83 -4.76 -17.17
CA ALA A 290 4.29 -3.37 -17.19
C ALA A 290 3.71 -2.59 -16.01
N VAL A 291 4.55 -1.80 -15.37
CA VAL A 291 4.24 -0.95 -14.22
C VAL A 291 4.94 0.41 -14.38
N THR A 292 4.55 1.37 -13.59
CA THR A 292 5.04 2.75 -13.66
C THR A 292 6.36 2.88 -12.92
N SER A 293 7.44 3.26 -13.62
CA SER A 293 8.72 3.62 -13.00
C SER A 293 8.66 5.01 -12.35
N VAL A 294 9.65 5.33 -11.51
CA VAL A 294 9.79 6.68 -10.92
C VAL A 294 9.92 7.74 -12.01
N ALA A 295 10.68 7.47 -13.07
CA ALA A 295 10.81 8.40 -14.20
C ALA A 295 9.48 8.70 -14.88
N GLN A 296 8.67 7.68 -15.14
CA GLN A 296 7.33 7.82 -15.71
C GLN A 296 6.37 8.55 -14.75
N TRP A 297 6.45 8.25 -13.46
CA TRP A 297 5.63 8.94 -12.46
C TRP A 297 5.94 10.44 -12.41
N ILE A 298 7.23 10.82 -12.45
CA ILE A 298 7.67 12.23 -12.51
C ILE A 298 7.10 12.91 -13.77
N GLU A 299 7.20 12.24 -14.91
CA GLU A 299 6.67 12.77 -16.16
C GLU A 299 5.17 13.04 -16.11
N GLN A 300 4.42 12.14 -15.50
CA GLN A 300 2.95 12.21 -15.41
C GLN A 300 2.46 13.24 -14.38
N ASN A 301 3.21 13.45 -13.28
CA ASN A 301 2.70 14.18 -12.11
C ASN A 301 3.43 15.49 -11.85
N LEU A 302 4.68 15.66 -12.28
CA LEU A 302 5.49 16.83 -11.94
C LEU A 302 5.86 17.69 -13.15
N LYS A 303 5.79 17.15 -14.38
CA LYS A 303 5.94 17.99 -15.57
C LYS A 303 4.63 18.69 -15.87
N ALA A 304 4.69 20.02 -16.13
CA ALA A 304 3.55 20.75 -16.64
C ALA A 304 3.07 20.09 -17.95
N PRO A 305 1.74 19.96 -18.19
CA PRO A 305 1.25 19.46 -19.47
C PRO A 305 1.87 20.31 -20.59
N ALA A 306 2.47 19.63 -21.57
CA ALA A 306 3.05 20.29 -22.72
C ALA A 306 1.96 21.19 -23.34
N THR A 307 2.14 22.50 -23.23
CA THR A 307 1.25 23.45 -23.92
C THR A 307 1.40 23.15 -25.41
N THR A 308 0.40 22.49 -25.98
CA THR A 308 0.27 22.33 -27.43
C THR A 308 0.24 23.74 -28.03
N ARG A 309 1.37 24.15 -28.64
CA ARG A 309 1.45 25.35 -29.47
C ARG A 309 0.81 25.09 -30.82
#